data_be3699eb1e7916f92531512fa585f18e
#
_entry.id   be3699eb1e7916f92531512fa585f18e
#
_cell.length_a   1.000
_cell.length_b   1.000
_cell.length_c   1.000
_cell.angle_alpha   90.00
_cell.angle_beta   90.00
_cell.angle_gamma   90.00
#
_symmetry.space_group_name_H-M   'P 1'
#
loop_
_entity.id
_entity.type
_entity.pdbx_description
1 polymer ?
#
loop_
_entity_poly.entity_id
_entity_poly.type
_entity_poly.pdbx_seq_one_letter_code
_entity_poly.pdbx_strand_id
1 'polypeptide(L)'
;MKKLFAIVLALALALSVCATAMASEIAGTYDITVWVAEKAVDLTKQQIENFNKTNELGITFNATVEAVSEADSATQMITDVEAGGDIYCFAQDQFARLVQAGALAKLGARASETVTAENDAGTVAAATSGDQLYAYPLTSDNGYFMYYDKSIIPEEDVDSLEKLIADCEAAQKYFAFEMQSSAWYNASFFFATGCKSEWTTDNDGNFISVNDTFNSPEGLIAVKGMKKLVDSPFHLSSSQGSEFASNAAIVVTGTWSYEEIKGILGDNMGVTDLPSFEVDGKEYHLGSFNGCKLMGVKPQVDAVKGAAVAQLALYLTGYDCQMERFNAVSWGPSNLKAQADDAVQANPGLAALLKQAPYSVPQGQIHGSWWDIGKVISDDVKEAEDEAGLQAALDNYYNKIASLFTLSDDVKFGWTIIGMYNEADGFFFTDYSDGKSTWTDDLVMVKNDAGLWVTEQAYELPAGTEFKVRQGRSWDNAFPADNFKVEEAGTYTVQFDEATGEITLIAE
;
A
#
# COMPACT_ATOMS: atom_id res chain seq x y z
N MET A 1 -42.77 28.83 -27.86
CA MET A 1 -42.99 27.81 -26.81
C MET A 1 -43.23 26.39 -27.37
N LYS A 2 -44.22 26.13 -28.24
CA LYS A 2 -44.48 24.79 -28.76
C LYS A 2 -43.30 24.12 -29.51
N LYS A 3 -42.48 24.87 -30.27
CA LYS A 3 -41.30 24.37 -30.99
C LYS A 3 -40.12 24.05 -30.03
N LEU A 4 -39.97 24.84 -28.96
CA LEU A 4 -38.93 24.57 -27.94
C LEU A 4 -39.24 23.30 -27.12
N PHE A 5 -40.54 23.11 -26.80
CA PHE A 5 -41.01 21.92 -26.09
C PHE A 5 -40.85 20.64 -26.93
N ALA A 6 -41.07 20.73 -28.25
CA ALA A 6 -40.87 19.61 -29.16
C ALA A 6 -39.39 19.23 -29.32
N ILE A 7 -38.48 20.20 -29.29
CA ILE A 7 -37.04 19.97 -29.37
C ILE A 7 -36.53 19.35 -28.06
N VAL A 8 -36.98 19.81 -26.89
CA VAL A 8 -36.62 19.24 -25.59
C VAL A 8 -37.17 17.81 -25.45
N LEU A 9 -38.39 17.56 -25.92
CA LEU A 9 -38.99 16.23 -25.91
C LEU A 9 -38.26 15.26 -26.88
N ALA A 10 -37.87 15.75 -28.07
CA ALA A 10 -37.09 14.96 -29.03
C ALA A 10 -35.67 14.65 -28.54
N LEU A 11 -34.99 15.58 -27.83
CA LEU A 11 -33.72 15.38 -27.19
C LEU A 11 -33.82 14.37 -26.02
N ALA A 12 -34.87 14.48 -25.19
CA ALA A 12 -35.14 13.54 -24.12
C ALA A 12 -35.44 12.14 -24.64
N LEU A 13 -36.21 12.02 -25.74
CA LEU A 13 -36.46 10.73 -26.40
C LEU A 13 -35.20 10.17 -27.08
N ALA A 14 -34.39 11.00 -27.71
CA ALA A 14 -33.13 10.53 -28.30
C ALA A 14 -32.11 10.08 -27.22
N LEU A 15 -32.02 10.77 -26.09
CA LEU A 15 -31.21 10.38 -24.96
C LEU A 15 -31.71 9.06 -24.30
N SER A 16 -33.03 8.86 -24.20
CA SER A 16 -33.60 7.63 -23.67
C SER A 16 -33.40 6.44 -24.62
N VAL A 17 -33.47 6.64 -25.94
CA VAL A 17 -33.23 5.61 -26.96
C VAL A 17 -31.72 5.24 -26.99
N CYS A 18 -30.82 6.20 -26.84
CA CYS A 18 -29.39 5.91 -26.74
C CYS A 18 -29.05 5.16 -25.44
N ALA A 19 -29.66 5.52 -24.32
CA ALA A 19 -29.44 4.85 -23.04
C ALA A 19 -29.97 3.39 -23.07
N THR A 20 -31.14 3.15 -23.67
CA THR A 20 -31.67 1.78 -23.83
C THR A 20 -30.91 0.95 -24.85
N ALA A 21 -30.34 1.57 -25.90
CA ALA A 21 -29.49 0.85 -26.86
C ALA A 21 -28.17 0.40 -26.21
N MET A 22 -27.52 1.24 -25.43
CA MET A 22 -26.30 0.85 -24.69
C MET A 22 -26.59 -0.21 -23.62
N ALA A 23 -27.70 -0.10 -22.90
CA ALA A 23 -28.11 -1.11 -21.91
C ALA A 23 -28.31 -2.51 -22.53
N SER A 24 -28.81 -2.58 -23.76
CA SER A 24 -29.00 -3.86 -24.46
C SER A 24 -27.69 -4.48 -24.96
N GLU A 25 -26.61 -3.69 -25.14
CA GLU A 25 -25.33 -4.19 -25.63
C GLU A 25 -24.47 -4.85 -24.54
N ILE A 26 -24.63 -4.43 -23.27
CA ILE A 26 -23.85 -4.97 -22.15
C ILE A 26 -24.64 -5.90 -21.22
N ALA A 27 -25.91 -6.15 -21.55
CA ALA A 27 -26.73 -7.09 -20.81
C ALA A 27 -26.17 -8.53 -20.97
N GLY A 28 -26.04 -9.24 -19.87
CA GLY A 28 -25.49 -10.59 -19.89
C GLY A 28 -25.07 -11.09 -18.52
N THR A 29 -24.57 -12.34 -18.50
CA THR A 29 -23.99 -12.93 -17.30
C THR A 29 -22.48 -13.09 -17.50
N TYR A 30 -21.71 -12.60 -16.53
CA TYR A 30 -20.24 -12.57 -16.58
C TYR A 30 -19.64 -13.22 -15.35
N ASP A 31 -18.67 -14.10 -15.58
CA ASP A 31 -17.82 -14.62 -14.50
C ASP A 31 -16.68 -13.65 -14.26
N ILE A 32 -16.48 -13.25 -12.99
CA ILE A 32 -15.44 -12.30 -12.57
C ILE A 32 -14.81 -12.68 -11.25
N THR A 33 -13.56 -12.24 -11.05
CA THR A 33 -12.85 -12.26 -9.76
C THR A 33 -12.71 -10.84 -9.23
N VAL A 34 -13.01 -10.67 -7.94
CA VAL A 34 -12.90 -9.37 -7.25
C VAL A 34 -11.99 -9.52 -6.04
N TRP A 35 -10.93 -8.70 -5.97
CA TRP A 35 -9.98 -8.69 -4.85
C TRP A 35 -10.25 -7.51 -3.93
N VAL A 36 -10.48 -7.81 -2.66
CA VAL A 36 -10.69 -6.82 -1.59
C VAL A 36 -10.03 -7.30 -0.30
N ALA A 37 -9.79 -6.40 0.65
CA ALA A 37 -9.33 -6.82 1.97
C ALA A 37 -10.28 -7.83 2.62
N GLU A 38 -9.73 -8.75 3.42
CA GLU A 38 -10.48 -9.85 4.06
C GLU A 38 -11.76 -9.37 4.77
N LYS A 39 -11.65 -8.26 5.52
CA LYS A 39 -12.80 -7.67 6.26
C LYS A 39 -13.94 -7.19 5.36
N ALA A 40 -13.67 -6.92 4.08
CA ALA A 40 -14.66 -6.43 3.12
C ALA A 40 -15.25 -7.53 2.22
N VAL A 41 -14.74 -8.76 2.29
CA VAL A 41 -15.12 -9.87 1.38
C VAL A 41 -16.63 -10.14 1.43
N ASP A 42 -17.19 -10.38 2.60
CA ASP A 42 -18.61 -10.77 2.72
C ASP A 42 -19.54 -9.60 2.39
N LEU A 43 -19.17 -8.37 2.78
CA LEU A 43 -19.92 -7.18 2.39
C LEU A 43 -19.89 -6.98 0.87
N THR A 44 -18.73 -7.13 0.23
CA THR A 44 -18.61 -6.99 -1.23
C THR A 44 -19.44 -8.02 -1.97
N LYS A 45 -19.51 -9.28 -1.49
CA LYS A 45 -20.43 -10.29 -2.02
C LYS A 45 -21.88 -9.83 -1.97
N GLN A 46 -22.31 -9.28 -0.81
CA GLN A 46 -23.68 -8.76 -0.65
C GLN A 46 -23.95 -7.58 -1.60
N GLN A 47 -23.00 -6.67 -1.75
CA GLN A 47 -23.11 -5.52 -2.66
C GLN A 47 -23.23 -5.96 -4.12
N ILE A 48 -22.47 -6.97 -4.57
CA ILE A 48 -22.57 -7.55 -5.90
C ILE A 48 -23.94 -8.24 -6.11
N GLU A 49 -24.42 -8.98 -5.10
CA GLU A 49 -25.79 -9.56 -5.16
C GLU A 49 -26.86 -8.48 -5.24
N ASN A 50 -26.72 -7.36 -4.54
CA ASN A 50 -27.64 -6.23 -4.63
C ASN A 50 -27.57 -5.59 -6.01
N PHE A 51 -26.38 -5.37 -6.57
CA PHE A 51 -26.23 -4.92 -7.95
C PHE A 51 -26.96 -5.83 -8.93
N ASN A 52 -26.74 -7.13 -8.85
CA ASN A 52 -27.40 -8.13 -9.71
C ASN A 52 -28.93 -8.04 -9.67
N LYS A 53 -29.50 -7.70 -8.51
CA LYS A 53 -30.96 -7.60 -8.29
C LYS A 53 -31.55 -6.27 -8.73
N THR A 54 -30.75 -5.18 -8.66
CA THR A 54 -31.29 -3.82 -8.74
C THR A 54 -30.87 -3.05 -9.99
N ASN A 55 -29.81 -3.47 -10.70
CA ASN A 55 -29.38 -2.79 -11.91
C ASN A 55 -30.43 -2.96 -13.04
N GLU A 56 -30.67 -1.86 -13.75
CA GLU A 56 -31.61 -1.82 -14.89
C GLU A 56 -30.93 -2.15 -16.22
N LEU A 57 -29.62 -2.50 -16.18
CA LEU A 57 -28.81 -2.76 -17.37
C LEU A 57 -28.91 -4.22 -17.84
N GLY A 58 -29.55 -5.10 -17.06
CA GLY A 58 -29.66 -6.53 -17.35
C GLY A 58 -28.34 -7.29 -17.17
N ILE A 59 -27.44 -6.77 -16.36
CA ILE A 59 -26.13 -7.37 -16.06
C ILE A 59 -26.27 -8.28 -14.84
N THR A 60 -25.64 -9.46 -14.90
CA THR A 60 -25.49 -10.36 -13.76
C THR A 60 -24.03 -10.81 -13.65
N PHE A 61 -23.47 -10.74 -12.45
CA PHE A 61 -22.13 -11.24 -12.18
C PHE A 61 -22.16 -12.51 -11.33
N ASN A 62 -21.50 -13.56 -11.81
CA ASN A 62 -21.07 -14.69 -11.01
C ASN A 62 -19.69 -14.34 -10.47
N ALA A 63 -19.63 -13.69 -9.30
CA ALA A 63 -18.40 -13.15 -8.76
C ALA A 63 -17.76 -14.11 -7.74
N THR A 64 -16.46 -14.40 -7.92
CA THR A 64 -15.59 -14.91 -6.87
C THR A 64 -14.94 -13.71 -6.18
N VAL A 65 -15.19 -13.54 -4.88
CA VAL A 65 -14.57 -12.46 -4.09
C VAL A 65 -13.50 -13.04 -3.19
N GLU A 66 -12.27 -12.62 -3.40
CA GLU A 66 -11.07 -13.15 -2.74
C GLU A 66 -10.45 -12.09 -1.82
N ALA A 67 -9.84 -12.58 -0.72
CA ALA A 67 -9.13 -11.75 0.22
C ALA A 67 -7.72 -11.46 -0.29
N VAL A 68 -7.49 -10.24 -0.78
CA VAL A 68 -6.17 -9.71 -1.13
C VAL A 68 -6.05 -8.32 -0.51
N SER A 69 -4.98 -8.06 0.23
CA SER A 69 -4.78 -6.76 0.87
C SER A 69 -4.50 -5.66 -0.16
N GLU A 70 -4.88 -4.43 0.15
CA GLU A 70 -4.60 -3.29 -0.72
C GLU A 70 -3.10 -3.00 -0.85
N ALA A 71 -2.29 -3.45 0.11
CA ALA A 71 -0.84 -3.34 0.06
C ALA A 71 -0.19 -4.33 -0.91
N ASP A 72 -0.78 -5.53 -1.07
CA ASP A 72 -0.19 -6.63 -1.85
C ASP A 72 -0.77 -6.73 -3.26
N SER A 73 -1.98 -6.20 -3.48
CA SER A 73 -2.75 -6.45 -4.71
C SER A 73 -2.04 -5.99 -5.97
N ALA A 74 -1.31 -4.87 -5.93
CA ALA A 74 -0.59 -4.39 -7.10
C ALA A 74 0.59 -5.32 -7.46
N THR A 75 1.33 -5.81 -6.49
CA THR A 75 2.43 -6.76 -6.73
C THR A 75 1.91 -8.05 -7.34
N GLN A 76 0.81 -8.60 -6.80
CA GLN A 76 0.18 -9.79 -7.37
C GLN A 76 -0.39 -9.53 -8.77
N MET A 77 -1.04 -8.38 -8.98
CA MET A 77 -1.59 -7.99 -10.29
C MET A 77 -0.51 -7.85 -11.35
N ILE A 78 0.60 -7.20 -11.04
CA ILE A 78 1.71 -6.97 -12.00
C ILE A 78 2.42 -8.28 -12.35
N THR A 79 2.51 -9.21 -11.41
CA THR A 79 3.13 -10.53 -11.64
C THR A 79 2.39 -11.32 -12.71
N ASP A 80 1.05 -11.29 -12.73
CA ASP A 80 0.23 -11.90 -13.78
C ASP A 80 -1.09 -11.14 -13.94
N VAL A 81 -1.10 -10.15 -14.84
CA VAL A 81 -2.30 -9.33 -15.10
C VAL A 81 -3.46 -10.16 -15.62
N GLU A 82 -3.23 -11.25 -16.37
CA GLU A 82 -4.31 -12.07 -16.90
C GLU A 82 -4.99 -12.90 -15.81
N ALA A 83 -4.22 -13.45 -14.87
CA ALA A 83 -4.75 -14.23 -13.75
C ALA A 83 -5.31 -13.34 -12.62
N GLY A 84 -4.94 -12.07 -12.57
CA GLY A 84 -5.38 -11.11 -11.55
C GLY A 84 -6.88 -10.82 -11.56
N GLY A 85 -7.39 -10.24 -10.47
CA GLY A 85 -8.80 -9.88 -10.30
C GLY A 85 -9.31 -8.95 -11.40
N ASP A 86 -10.53 -9.18 -11.89
CA ASP A 86 -11.18 -8.28 -12.85
C ASP A 86 -11.45 -6.88 -12.25
N ILE A 87 -11.74 -6.86 -10.93
CA ILE A 87 -11.81 -5.67 -10.09
C ILE A 87 -10.92 -5.91 -8.87
N TYR A 88 -10.12 -4.93 -8.47
CA TYR A 88 -9.21 -5.06 -7.34
C TYR A 88 -8.99 -3.75 -6.61
N CYS A 89 -8.78 -3.82 -5.28
CA CYS A 89 -8.50 -2.67 -4.44
C CYS A 89 -6.99 -2.55 -4.19
N PHE A 90 -6.47 -1.33 -4.13
CA PHE A 90 -5.05 -1.06 -3.87
C PHE A 90 -4.84 0.30 -3.19
N ALA A 91 -3.71 0.48 -2.51
CA ALA A 91 -3.31 1.75 -1.93
C ALA A 91 -2.78 2.71 -3.01
N GLN A 92 -3.02 4.00 -2.86
CA GLN A 92 -2.76 5.01 -3.91
C GLN A 92 -1.30 5.08 -4.39
N ASP A 93 -0.32 4.78 -3.52
CA ASP A 93 1.11 4.78 -3.85
C ASP A 93 1.47 3.77 -4.96
N GLN A 94 0.62 2.77 -5.16
CA GLN A 94 0.81 1.71 -6.14
C GLN A 94 0.26 2.06 -7.52
N PHE A 95 -0.43 3.20 -7.64
CA PHE A 95 -1.13 3.60 -8.85
C PHE A 95 -0.19 3.71 -10.07
N ALA A 96 0.95 4.40 -9.94
CA ALA A 96 1.87 4.62 -11.07
C ALA A 96 2.38 3.30 -11.67
N ARG A 97 2.80 2.36 -10.80
CA ARG A 97 3.30 1.05 -11.26
C ARG A 97 2.21 0.18 -11.91
N LEU A 98 0.95 0.30 -11.46
CA LEU A 98 -0.19 -0.37 -12.10
C LEU A 98 -0.51 0.24 -13.47
N VAL A 99 -0.39 1.57 -13.63
CA VAL A 99 -0.52 2.24 -14.92
C VAL A 99 0.60 1.78 -15.86
N GLN A 100 1.85 1.76 -15.38
CA GLN A 100 3.02 1.31 -16.14
C GLN A 100 2.87 -0.14 -16.61
N ALA A 101 2.38 -1.02 -15.75
CA ALA A 101 2.15 -2.43 -16.09
C ALA A 101 0.94 -2.65 -17.04
N GLY A 102 0.18 -1.60 -17.37
CA GLY A 102 -1.03 -1.73 -18.15
C GLY A 102 -2.15 -2.51 -17.43
N ALA A 103 -2.11 -2.56 -16.11
CA ALA A 103 -3.04 -3.33 -15.28
C ALA A 103 -4.37 -2.61 -15.00
N LEU A 104 -4.47 -1.31 -15.32
CA LEU A 104 -5.65 -0.48 -15.10
C LEU A 104 -6.34 -0.08 -16.41
N ALA A 105 -7.63 -0.34 -16.51
CA ALA A 105 -8.47 0.17 -17.58
C ALA A 105 -8.81 1.65 -17.35
N LYS A 106 -8.76 2.45 -18.43
CA LYS A 106 -9.19 3.85 -18.40
C LYS A 106 -10.69 3.94 -18.14
N LEU A 107 -11.12 4.89 -17.31
CA LEU A 107 -12.53 5.17 -17.12
C LEU A 107 -13.10 5.82 -18.39
N GLY A 108 -14.31 5.40 -18.77
CA GLY A 108 -15.08 6.08 -19.81
C GLY A 108 -15.57 7.44 -19.34
N ALA A 109 -15.87 8.35 -20.28
CA ALA A 109 -16.23 9.74 -20.01
C ALA A 109 -17.32 9.91 -18.93
N ARG A 110 -18.41 9.15 -19.00
CA ARG A 110 -19.51 9.22 -18.02
C ARG A 110 -19.08 8.80 -16.61
N ALA A 111 -18.29 7.73 -16.49
CA ALA A 111 -17.77 7.29 -15.20
C ALA A 111 -16.80 8.33 -14.65
N SER A 112 -15.94 8.91 -15.49
CA SER A 112 -15.02 9.99 -15.11
C SER A 112 -15.76 11.23 -14.59
N GLU A 113 -16.82 11.65 -15.27
CA GLU A 113 -17.67 12.78 -14.82
C GLU A 113 -18.30 12.49 -13.45
N THR A 114 -18.88 11.29 -13.26
CA THR A 114 -19.51 10.88 -11.99
C THR A 114 -18.49 10.84 -10.87
N VAL A 115 -17.36 10.15 -11.08
CA VAL A 115 -16.28 10.01 -10.09
C VAL A 115 -15.74 11.39 -9.67
N THR A 116 -15.48 12.27 -10.63
CA THR A 116 -14.96 13.62 -10.37
C THR A 116 -15.97 14.49 -9.60
N ALA A 117 -17.25 14.36 -9.88
CA ALA A 117 -18.29 15.17 -9.24
C ALA A 117 -18.64 14.70 -7.82
N GLU A 118 -18.49 13.41 -7.54
CA GLU A 118 -18.99 12.81 -6.30
C GLU A 118 -17.93 12.56 -5.24
N ASN A 119 -16.63 12.60 -5.58
CA ASN A 119 -15.53 12.29 -4.64
C ASN A 119 -14.67 13.52 -4.34
N ASP A 120 -13.94 13.46 -3.23
CA ASP A 120 -13.00 14.52 -2.87
C ASP A 120 -11.87 14.67 -3.90
N ALA A 121 -11.42 15.91 -4.10
CA ALA A 121 -10.46 16.24 -5.15
C ALA A 121 -9.10 15.53 -4.96
N GLY A 122 -8.70 15.21 -3.73
CA GLY A 122 -7.44 14.52 -3.43
C GLY A 122 -7.47 13.07 -3.92
N THR A 123 -8.56 12.34 -3.66
CA THR A 123 -8.72 10.96 -4.12
C THR A 123 -8.91 10.86 -5.63
N VAL A 124 -9.59 11.84 -6.24
CA VAL A 124 -9.70 11.95 -7.71
C VAL A 124 -8.32 12.16 -8.33
N ALA A 125 -7.51 13.08 -7.77
CA ALA A 125 -6.15 13.31 -8.25
C ALA A 125 -5.27 12.05 -8.12
N ALA A 126 -5.40 11.30 -7.01
CA ALA A 126 -4.68 10.05 -6.79
C ALA A 126 -5.03 8.94 -7.79
N ALA A 127 -6.23 9.01 -8.40
CA ALA A 127 -6.71 8.07 -9.42
C ALA A 127 -6.44 8.51 -10.87
N THR A 128 -5.73 9.63 -11.06
CA THR A 128 -5.53 10.28 -12.36
C THR A 128 -4.06 10.22 -12.80
N SER A 129 -3.82 9.87 -14.06
CA SER A 129 -2.53 10.03 -14.73
C SER A 129 -2.71 10.90 -15.97
N GLY A 130 -1.95 12.01 -16.04
CA GLY A 130 -2.18 13.06 -17.04
C GLY A 130 -3.56 13.70 -16.84
N ASP A 131 -4.42 13.58 -17.85
CA ASP A 131 -5.81 14.05 -17.85
C ASP A 131 -6.85 12.92 -17.79
N GLN A 132 -6.39 11.68 -17.53
CA GLN A 132 -7.19 10.47 -17.60
C GLN A 132 -7.31 9.77 -16.25
N LEU A 133 -8.54 9.46 -15.83
CA LEU A 133 -8.84 8.59 -14.69
C LEU A 133 -8.66 7.12 -15.07
N TYR A 134 -8.01 6.35 -14.16
CA TYR A 134 -7.76 4.91 -14.29
C TYR A 134 -8.31 4.10 -13.12
N ALA A 135 -8.74 4.74 -12.05
CA ALA A 135 -9.29 4.05 -10.90
C ALA A 135 -10.46 4.82 -10.28
N TYR A 136 -11.21 4.12 -9.44
CA TYR A 136 -12.37 4.64 -8.73
C TYR A 136 -11.97 4.87 -7.27
N PRO A 137 -12.13 6.08 -6.69
CA PRO A 137 -11.91 6.33 -5.28
C PRO A 137 -12.79 5.44 -4.39
N LEU A 138 -12.18 4.75 -3.44
CA LEU A 138 -12.85 3.82 -2.53
C LEU A 138 -12.96 4.36 -1.12
N THR A 139 -11.85 4.92 -0.61
CA THR A 139 -11.77 5.56 0.71
C THR A 139 -10.94 6.84 0.65
N SER A 140 -10.97 7.63 1.74
CA SER A 140 -10.16 8.84 1.95
C SER A 140 -9.50 8.82 3.34
N ASP A 141 -9.16 7.64 3.85
CA ASP A 141 -8.76 7.42 5.24
C ASP A 141 -7.48 6.58 5.40
N ASN A 142 -6.66 6.48 4.35
CA ASN A 142 -5.43 5.70 4.41
C ASN A 142 -4.31 6.48 5.12
N GLY A 143 -4.48 6.63 6.43
CA GLY A 143 -3.54 7.25 7.36
C GLY A 143 -3.63 6.57 8.71
N TYR A 144 -2.72 6.91 9.64
CA TYR A 144 -2.67 6.29 10.96
C TYR A 144 -2.59 7.35 12.07
N PHE A 145 -3.03 6.93 13.25
CA PHE A 145 -3.13 7.70 14.47
C PHE A 145 -3.04 6.77 15.67
N MET A 146 -3.29 7.25 16.89
CA MET A 146 -3.05 6.49 18.10
C MET A 146 -4.35 6.07 18.78
N TYR A 147 -4.44 4.78 19.16
CA TYR A 147 -5.40 4.24 20.13
C TYR A 147 -4.70 3.95 21.45
N TYR A 148 -5.41 4.13 22.57
CA TYR A 148 -4.88 3.85 23.90
C TYR A 148 -5.97 3.38 24.87
N ASP A 149 -5.57 2.63 25.88
CA ASP A 149 -6.45 2.21 26.98
C ASP A 149 -6.49 3.30 28.06
N LYS A 150 -7.60 4.03 28.17
CA LYS A 150 -7.84 5.11 29.16
C LYS A 150 -7.74 4.64 30.61
N SER A 151 -7.85 3.33 30.89
CA SER A 151 -7.65 2.79 32.23
C SER A 151 -6.18 2.69 32.63
N ILE A 152 -5.26 2.85 31.68
CA ILE A 152 -3.81 2.70 31.84
C ILE A 152 -3.11 4.03 31.56
N ILE A 153 -3.42 4.67 30.44
CA ILE A 153 -2.77 5.90 29.96
C ILE A 153 -3.60 7.12 30.38
N PRO A 154 -3.00 8.04 31.16
CA PRO A 154 -3.65 9.31 31.49
C PRO A 154 -3.85 10.20 30.27
N GLU A 155 -4.99 10.88 30.19
CA GLU A 155 -5.30 11.78 29.07
C GLU A 155 -4.33 12.96 28.96
N GLU A 156 -3.75 13.42 30.07
CA GLU A 156 -2.75 14.48 30.12
C GLU A 156 -1.37 14.07 29.60
N ASP A 157 -1.13 12.80 29.32
CA ASP A 157 0.16 12.29 28.85
C ASP A 157 0.18 11.90 27.38
N VAL A 158 -1.01 11.87 26.72
CA VAL A 158 -1.17 11.39 25.34
C VAL A 158 -0.40 12.18 24.28
N ASP A 159 -0.03 13.42 24.56
CA ASP A 159 0.68 14.30 23.63
C ASP A 159 2.22 14.14 23.69
N SER A 160 2.78 13.33 24.64
CA SER A 160 4.21 13.17 24.85
C SER A 160 4.65 11.71 24.70
N LEU A 161 5.50 11.44 23.72
CA LEU A 161 6.06 10.10 23.47
C LEU A 161 6.80 9.57 24.70
N GLU A 162 7.60 10.41 25.37
CA GLU A 162 8.39 10.02 26.54
C GLU A 162 7.50 9.63 27.74
N LYS A 163 6.41 10.35 27.97
CA LYS A 163 5.45 10.02 29.02
C LYS A 163 4.71 8.72 28.70
N LEU A 164 4.24 8.56 27.44
CA LEU A 164 3.61 7.35 26.99
C LEU A 164 4.48 6.11 27.13
N ILE A 165 5.79 6.22 26.80
CA ILE A 165 6.77 5.16 27.04
C ILE A 165 6.86 4.86 28.54
N ALA A 166 6.98 5.88 29.40
CA ALA A 166 7.08 5.71 30.85
C ALA A 166 5.82 5.08 31.45
N ASP A 167 4.63 5.44 30.97
CA ASP A 167 3.35 4.85 31.41
C ASP A 167 3.26 3.37 31.00
N CYS A 168 3.66 3.04 29.78
CA CYS A 168 3.73 1.65 29.32
C CYS A 168 4.71 0.82 30.18
N GLU A 169 5.88 1.36 30.50
CA GLU A 169 6.86 0.72 31.37
C GLU A 169 6.33 0.55 32.79
N ALA A 170 5.72 1.57 33.37
CA ALA A 170 5.13 1.52 34.71
C ALA A 170 3.99 0.49 34.80
N ALA A 171 3.17 0.37 33.76
CA ALA A 171 2.08 -0.57 33.64
C ALA A 171 2.53 -1.97 33.22
N GLN A 172 3.78 -2.15 32.78
CA GLN A 172 4.32 -3.37 32.13
C GLN A 172 3.44 -3.80 30.93
N LYS A 173 3.06 -2.82 30.11
CA LYS A 173 2.26 -2.97 28.91
C LYS A 173 3.02 -2.47 27.69
N TYR A 174 2.70 -3.00 26.52
CA TYR A 174 3.36 -2.62 25.28
C TYR A 174 2.81 -1.32 24.69
N PHE A 175 3.72 -0.53 24.15
CA PHE A 175 3.45 0.47 23.12
C PHE A 175 3.65 -0.22 21.77
N ALA A 176 2.55 -0.59 21.11
CA ALA A 176 2.59 -1.23 19.80
C ALA A 176 2.63 -0.17 18.69
N PHE A 177 3.75 -0.11 18.00
CA PHE A 177 3.98 0.73 16.83
C PHE A 177 4.91 -0.05 15.90
N GLU A 178 4.44 -0.39 14.70
CA GLU A 178 5.16 -1.27 13.78
C GLU A 178 6.35 -0.55 13.13
N MET A 179 7.42 -0.40 13.92
CA MET A 179 8.64 0.27 13.48
C MET A 179 9.54 -0.68 12.66
N GLN A 180 9.71 -1.91 13.13
CA GLN A 180 10.46 -2.94 12.42
C GLN A 180 9.60 -3.47 11.28
N SER A 181 10.18 -3.65 10.12
CA SER A 181 9.50 -4.13 8.91
C SER A 181 8.49 -3.18 8.24
N SER A 182 8.36 -1.92 8.66
CA SER A 182 7.43 -0.96 8.03
C SER A 182 8.03 0.42 7.79
N ALA A 183 8.43 0.70 6.55
CA ALA A 183 8.83 2.04 6.13
C ALA A 183 7.69 3.06 6.30
N TRP A 184 6.43 2.61 6.14
CA TRP A 184 5.24 3.46 6.25
C TRP A 184 5.10 4.09 7.64
N TYR A 185 5.35 3.31 8.68
CA TYR A 185 5.33 3.79 10.05
C TYR A 185 6.64 4.48 10.47
N ASN A 186 7.81 4.00 10.00
CA ASN A 186 9.10 4.63 10.27
C ASN A 186 9.15 6.09 9.82
N ALA A 187 8.50 6.41 8.70
CA ALA A 187 8.43 7.76 8.16
C ALA A 187 7.85 8.80 9.13
N SER A 188 7.07 8.39 10.15
CA SER A 188 6.47 9.28 11.15
C SER A 188 7.48 10.22 11.81
N PHE A 189 8.63 9.68 12.18
CA PHE A 189 9.69 10.44 12.84
C PHE A 189 10.37 11.42 11.89
N PHE A 190 10.56 11.03 10.64
CA PHE A 190 11.13 11.90 9.62
C PHE A 190 10.19 13.03 9.22
N PHE A 191 8.91 12.76 9.09
CA PHE A 191 7.90 13.78 8.80
C PHE A 191 7.77 14.79 9.93
N ALA A 192 7.93 14.37 11.19
CA ALA A 192 7.94 15.26 12.37
C ALA A 192 8.98 16.35 12.29
N THR A 193 10.13 16.07 11.67
CA THR A 193 11.25 16.99 11.54
C THR A 193 11.25 17.77 10.23
N GLY A 194 10.26 17.50 9.35
CA GLY A 194 10.11 18.12 8.04
C GLY A 194 10.91 17.45 6.93
N CYS A 195 11.47 16.27 7.19
CA CYS A 195 12.08 15.44 6.15
C CYS A 195 11.04 14.97 5.14
N LYS A 196 11.49 14.67 3.93
CA LYS A 196 10.65 14.29 2.77
C LYS A 196 11.24 13.13 2.02
N SER A 197 10.36 12.36 1.38
CA SER A 197 10.71 11.41 0.33
C SER A 197 9.66 11.56 -0.79
N GLU A 198 9.91 12.48 -1.72
CA GLU A 198 8.99 12.90 -2.78
C GLU A 198 9.49 12.35 -4.12
N TRP A 199 8.73 11.45 -4.71
CA TRP A 199 9.05 10.75 -5.95
C TRP A 199 8.42 11.42 -7.15
N THR A 200 9.14 11.46 -8.27
CA THR A 200 8.65 12.02 -9.53
C THR A 200 8.56 10.91 -10.56
N THR A 201 7.40 10.80 -11.20
CA THR A 201 7.18 9.88 -12.32
C THR A 201 7.00 10.64 -13.63
N ASP A 202 7.29 9.98 -14.76
CA ASP A 202 6.86 10.44 -16.09
C ASP A 202 5.39 10.07 -16.35
N ASN A 203 4.88 10.39 -17.54
CA ASN A 203 3.50 10.11 -17.93
C ASN A 203 3.20 8.61 -18.13
N ASP A 204 4.23 7.79 -18.25
CA ASP A 204 4.13 6.33 -18.40
C ASP A 204 4.27 5.61 -17.04
N GLY A 205 4.42 6.38 -15.93
CA GLY A 205 4.56 5.87 -14.57
C GLY A 205 5.99 5.50 -14.16
N ASN A 206 7.01 5.76 -15.00
CA ASN A 206 8.39 5.46 -14.65
C ASN A 206 8.92 6.47 -13.61
N PHE A 207 9.55 6.00 -12.55
CA PHE A 207 10.21 6.87 -11.58
C PHE A 207 11.50 7.44 -12.16
N ILE A 208 11.59 8.76 -12.22
CA ILE A 208 12.71 9.50 -12.84
C ILE A 208 13.60 10.22 -11.83
N SER A 209 13.09 10.53 -10.64
CA SER A 209 13.88 11.16 -9.57
C SER A 209 13.17 11.04 -8.21
N VAL A 210 13.93 11.28 -7.14
CA VAL A 210 13.43 11.43 -5.78
C VAL A 210 14.08 12.64 -5.11
N ASN A 211 13.29 13.40 -4.36
CA ASN A 211 13.75 14.39 -3.40
C ASN A 211 13.63 13.77 -2.00
N ASP A 212 14.65 13.02 -1.61
CA ASP A 212 14.72 12.37 -0.30
C ASP A 212 15.69 13.12 0.61
N THR A 213 15.22 13.53 1.79
CA THR A 213 15.97 14.32 2.76
C THR A 213 16.14 13.60 4.10
N PHE A 214 15.92 12.28 4.14
CA PHE A 214 16.06 11.53 5.40
C PHE A 214 17.49 11.52 5.91
N ASN A 215 18.49 11.52 5.05
CA ASN A 215 19.88 11.74 5.44
C ASN A 215 20.20 13.24 5.50
N SER A 216 19.85 13.88 6.60
CA SER A 216 20.05 15.31 6.85
C SER A 216 20.19 15.56 8.37
N PRO A 217 20.56 16.80 8.81
CA PRO A 217 20.50 17.15 10.23
C PRO A 217 19.12 16.94 10.85
N GLU A 218 18.05 17.20 10.12
CA GLU A 218 16.66 16.97 10.54
C GLU A 218 16.39 15.46 10.66
N GLY A 219 16.94 14.64 9.75
CA GLY A 219 16.85 13.18 9.83
C GLY A 219 17.60 12.62 11.04
N LEU A 220 18.75 13.22 11.43
CA LEU A 220 19.44 12.82 12.65
C LEU A 220 18.59 13.11 13.91
N ILE A 221 17.82 14.20 13.93
CA ILE A 221 16.85 14.49 14.99
C ILE A 221 15.74 13.41 14.98
N ALA A 222 15.24 13.05 13.81
CA ALA A 222 14.21 12.04 13.66
C ALA A 222 14.63 10.68 14.24
N VAL A 223 15.82 10.19 13.89
CA VAL A 223 16.31 8.91 14.40
C VAL A 223 16.67 8.94 15.89
N LYS A 224 17.07 10.10 16.45
CA LYS A 224 17.20 10.28 17.90
C LYS A 224 15.84 10.13 18.62
N GLY A 225 14.77 10.67 18.05
CA GLY A 225 13.41 10.48 18.55
C GLY A 225 12.95 9.01 18.43
N MET A 226 13.19 8.40 17.27
CA MET A 226 12.87 6.99 17.01
C MET A 226 13.55 6.06 18.02
N LYS A 227 14.84 6.31 18.30
CA LYS A 227 15.61 5.50 19.23
C LYS A 227 15.00 5.44 20.64
N LYS A 228 14.36 6.51 21.12
CA LYS A 228 13.67 6.50 22.42
C LYS A 228 12.59 5.44 22.51
N LEU A 229 11.85 5.24 21.41
CA LEU A 229 10.79 4.22 21.35
C LEU A 229 11.37 2.82 21.17
N VAL A 230 12.27 2.63 20.18
CA VAL A 230 12.74 1.27 19.82
C VAL A 230 13.69 0.69 20.89
N ASP A 231 14.28 1.50 21.75
CA ASP A 231 15.11 1.07 22.89
C ASP A 231 14.26 0.64 24.11
N SER A 232 12.97 1.04 24.16
CA SER A 232 12.11 0.63 25.28
C SER A 232 11.87 -0.89 25.25
N PRO A 233 12.02 -1.62 26.37
CA PRO A 233 11.70 -3.03 26.48
C PRO A 233 10.21 -3.31 26.34
N PHE A 234 9.38 -2.26 26.37
CA PHE A 234 7.93 -2.32 26.16
C PHE A 234 7.50 -1.80 24.78
N HIS A 235 8.43 -1.57 23.86
CA HIS A 235 8.10 -1.39 22.45
C HIS A 235 7.77 -2.75 21.81
N LEU A 236 6.65 -2.78 21.06
CA LEU A 236 6.23 -3.92 20.26
C LEU A 236 6.06 -3.47 18.80
N SER A 237 6.82 -4.06 17.88
CA SER A 237 6.62 -3.79 16.45
C SER A 237 5.41 -4.53 15.93
N SER A 238 4.24 -3.92 16.04
CA SER A 238 2.94 -4.41 15.56
C SER A 238 1.93 -3.27 15.45
N SER A 239 0.89 -3.43 14.62
CA SER A 239 -0.12 -2.39 14.33
C SER A 239 -1.51 -2.95 14.02
N GLN A 240 -1.86 -4.15 14.54
CA GLN A 240 -3.08 -4.85 14.17
C GLN A 240 -4.34 -4.38 14.94
N GLY A 241 -4.17 -3.91 16.19
CA GLY A 241 -5.24 -3.60 17.12
C GLY A 241 -5.58 -4.72 18.09
N SER A 242 -5.37 -5.97 17.71
CA SER A 242 -5.55 -7.16 18.56
C SER A 242 -4.57 -7.23 19.75
N GLU A 243 -3.50 -6.43 19.74
CA GLU A 243 -2.50 -6.32 20.80
C GLU A 243 -3.13 -5.89 22.14
N PHE A 244 -4.22 -5.12 22.12
CA PHE A 244 -4.99 -4.78 23.33
C PHE A 244 -5.58 -6.00 24.02
N ALA A 245 -5.92 -7.05 23.29
CA ALA A 245 -6.40 -8.29 23.90
C ALA A 245 -5.28 -9.09 24.59
N SER A 246 -4.03 -8.83 24.23
CA SER A 246 -2.87 -9.51 24.82
C SER A 246 -2.18 -8.65 25.88
N ASN A 247 -1.42 -7.66 25.56
CA ASN A 247 -0.66 -6.88 26.55
C ASN A 247 -0.33 -5.45 26.13
N ALA A 248 -1.00 -4.84 25.15
CA ALA A 248 -0.75 -3.44 24.79
C ALA A 248 -1.58 -2.46 25.64
N ALA A 249 -1.01 -1.27 25.87
CA ALA A 249 -1.74 -0.11 26.38
C ALA A 249 -1.93 0.94 25.27
N ILE A 250 -1.09 0.89 24.23
CA ILE A 250 -1.12 1.81 23.09
C ILE A 250 -0.95 1.00 21.81
N VAL A 251 -1.67 1.36 20.76
CA VAL A 251 -1.49 0.83 19.39
C VAL A 251 -1.60 1.98 18.40
N VAL A 252 -0.58 2.14 17.54
CA VAL A 252 -0.64 3.03 16.39
C VAL A 252 -1.12 2.24 15.18
N THR A 253 -2.29 2.60 14.65
CA THR A 253 -2.92 1.97 13.49
C THR A 253 -3.97 2.94 12.90
N GLY A 254 -4.73 2.52 11.89
CA GLY A 254 -5.73 3.36 11.23
C GLY A 254 -7.18 2.99 11.56
N THR A 255 -8.09 3.55 10.77
CA THR A 255 -9.54 3.33 10.87
C THR A 255 -9.93 1.86 10.72
N TRP A 256 -9.15 1.09 9.98
CA TRP A 256 -9.39 -0.35 9.73
C TRP A 256 -9.34 -1.22 11.00
N SER A 257 -8.74 -0.76 12.09
CA SER A 257 -8.70 -1.49 13.37
C SER A 257 -9.77 -0.99 14.37
N TYR A 258 -10.54 0.04 14.03
CA TYR A 258 -11.46 0.72 14.95
C TYR A 258 -12.46 -0.22 15.61
N GLU A 259 -13.17 -1.03 14.83
CA GLU A 259 -14.22 -1.92 15.36
C GLU A 259 -13.65 -3.02 16.27
N GLU A 260 -12.49 -3.56 15.93
CA GLU A 260 -11.79 -4.56 16.73
C GLU A 260 -11.34 -3.97 18.07
N ILE A 261 -10.67 -2.82 18.04
CA ILE A 261 -10.19 -2.14 19.26
C ILE A 261 -11.37 -1.74 20.17
N LYS A 262 -12.44 -1.20 19.56
CA LYS A 262 -13.67 -0.86 20.29
C LYS A 262 -14.31 -2.08 20.93
N GLY A 263 -14.31 -3.22 20.24
CA GLY A 263 -14.79 -4.49 20.78
C GLY A 263 -13.97 -4.99 21.98
N ILE A 264 -12.66 -4.72 22.00
CA ILE A 264 -11.76 -5.12 23.10
C ILE A 264 -11.83 -4.15 24.26
N LEU A 265 -11.70 -2.85 24.03
CA LEU A 265 -11.57 -1.83 25.08
C LEU A 265 -12.91 -1.24 25.55
N GLY A 266 -13.96 -1.31 24.73
CA GLY A 266 -15.26 -0.72 25.05
C GLY A 266 -15.15 0.77 25.38
N ASP A 267 -15.65 1.16 26.58
CA ASP A 267 -15.64 2.56 27.06
C ASP A 267 -14.23 3.07 27.43
N ASN A 268 -13.27 2.16 27.62
CA ASN A 268 -11.87 2.52 27.87
C ASN A 268 -11.09 2.88 26.60
N MET A 269 -11.67 2.73 25.42
CA MET A 269 -11.00 3.13 24.19
C MET A 269 -10.79 4.64 24.16
N GLY A 270 -9.51 5.04 24.11
CA GLY A 270 -9.05 6.37 23.75
C GLY A 270 -8.58 6.40 22.31
N VAL A 271 -8.83 7.52 21.60
CA VAL A 271 -8.43 7.72 20.21
C VAL A 271 -7.97 9.17 20.04
N THR A 272 -6.75 9.37 19.53
CA THR A 272 -6.18 10.71 19.31
C THR A 272 -5.14 10.68 18.19
N ASP A 273 -4.63 11.85 17.78
CA ASP A 273 -3.46 11.97 16.90
C ASP A 273 -2.19 11.38 17.54
N LEU A 274 -1.09 11.37 16.82
CA LEU A 274 0.20 10.88 17.30
C LEU A 274 0.82 11.86 18.31
N PRO A 275 1.67 11.37 19.24
CA PRO A 275 2.35 12.23 20.21
C PRO A 275 3.51 13.01 19.59
N SER A 276 4.05 13.97 20.35
CA SER A 276 5.32 14.62 20.08
C SER A 276 6.46 13.93 20.83
N PHE A 277 7.69 13.98 20.26
CA PHE A 277 8.91 13.64 20.96
C PHE A 277 9.79 14.89 21.14
N GLU A 278 10.66 14.89 22.15
CA GLU A 278 11.57 16.00 22.42
C GLU A 278 13.02 15.63 22.06
N VAL A 279 13.73 16.52 21.34
CA VAL A 279 15.16 16.43 21.16
C VAL A 279 15.76 17.82 21.35
N ASP A 280 16.78 17.95 22.19
CA ASP A 280 17.50 19.19 22.51
C ASP A 280 16.58 20.33 22.98
N GLY A 281 15.53 20.00 23.75
CA GLY A 281 14.56 20.95 24.30
C GLY A 281 13.56 21.48 23.30
N LYS A 282 13.40 20.84 22.14
CA LYS A 282 12.41 21.14 21.13
C LYS A 282 11.52 19.94 20.88
N GLU A 283 10.20 20.18 20.86
CA GLU A 283 9.19 19.17 20.55
C GLU A 283 8.97 19.05 19.05
N TYR A 284 8.73 17.80 18.60
CA TYR A 284 8.46 17.42 17.23
C TYR A 284 7.25 16.48 17.21
N HIS A 285 6.13 16.93 16.68
CA HIS A 285 4.92 16.13 16.59
C HIS A 285 5.08 15.06 15.49
N LEU A 286 4.85 13.79 15.83
CA LEU A 286 4.95 12.70 14.87
C LEU A 286 4.01 12.91 13.68
N GLY A 287 4.57 12.73 12.50
CA GLY A 287 3.80 12.81 11.27
C GLY A 287 3.14 11.48 10.89
N SER A 288 2.38 11.47 9.82
CA SER A 288 1.86 10.25 9.22
C SER A 288 1.74 10.41 7.71
N PHE A 289 1.64 9.31 7.00
CA PHE A 289 1.10 9.37 5.66
C PHE A 289 -0.40 9.70 5.71
N ASN A 290 -0.88 10.37 4.67
CA ASN A 290 -2.29 10.59 4.40
C ASN A 290 -2.57 10.21 2.95
N GLY A 291 -3.52 9.32 2.73
CA GLY A 291 -3.81 8.80 1.42
C GLY A 291 -5.21 8.22 1.29
N CYS A 292 -5.40 7.47 0.22
CA CYS A 292 -6.65 6.83 -0.09
C CYS A 292 -6.43 5.39 -0.58
N LYS A 293 -7.51 4.62 -0.60
CA LYS A 293 -7.58 3.35 -1.30
C LYS A 293 -8.40 3.54 -2.57
N LEU A 294 -7.99 2.87 -3.60
CA LEU A 294 -8.57 2.94 -4.93
C LEU A 294 -9.08 1.57 -5.37
N MET A 295 -10.07 1.55 -6.24
CA MET A 295 -10.56 0.34 -6.91
C MET A 295 -10.21 0.43 -8.39
N GLY A 296 -9.44 -0.54 -8.90
CA GLY A 296 -9.07 -0.67 -10.30
C GLY A 296 -9.92 -1.69 -11.03
N VAL A 297 -10.03 -1.52 -12.33
CA VAL A 297 -10.59 -2.50 -13.26
C VAL A 297 -9.47 -2.97 -14.18
N LYS A 298 -9.24 -4.27 -14.24
CA LYS A 298 -8.31 -4.88 -15.18
C LYS A 298 -8.80 -4.66 -16.62
N PRO A 299 -7.92 -4.29 -17.58
CA PRO A 299 -8.29 -4.25 -18.99
C PRO A 299 -8.85 -5.61 -19.46
N GLN A 300 -10.02 -5.59 -20.05
CA GLN A 300 -10.68 -6.80 -20.56
C GLN A 300 -10.48 -6.95 -22.07
N VAL A 301 -10.18 -8.16 -22.52
CA VAL A 301 -10.11 -8.49 -23.97
C VAL A 301 -11.49 -8.33 -24.63
N ASP A 302 -12.55 -8.75 -23.93
CA ASP A 302 -13.92 -8.51 -24.34
C ASP A 302 -14.38 -7.11 -23.89
N ALA A 303 -14.55 -6.20 -24.82
CA ALA A 303 -14.98 -4.83 -24.56
C ALA A 303 -16.38 -4.75 -23.92
N VAL A 304 -17.27 -5.72 -24.20
CA VAL A 304 -18.62 -5.80 -23.62
C VAL A 304 -18.52 -6.17 -22.14
N LYS A 305 -17.75 -7.22 -21.83
CA LYS A 305 -17.41 -7.56 -20.43
C LYS A 305 -16.75 -6.40 -19.73
N GLY A 306 -15.79 -5.71 -20.37
CA GLY A 306 -15.10 -4.55 -19.80
C GLY A 306 -16.05 -3.41 -19.42
N ALA A 307 -17.00 -3.10 -20.30
CA ALA A 307 -18.03 -2.10 -20.02
C ALA A 307 -18.96 -2.52 -18.87
N ALA A 308 -19.35 -3.80 -18.79
CA ALA A 308 -20.16 -4.32 -17.68
C ALA A 308 -19.40 -4.26 -16.34
N VAL A 309 -18.13 -4.68 -16.30
CA VAL A 309 -17.27 -4.64 -15.10
C VAL A 309 -17.08 -3.20 -14.61
N ALA A 310 -16.92 -2.25 -15.53
CA ALA A 310 -16.82 -0.81 -15.18
C ALA A 310 -18.11 -0.29 -14.49
N GLN A 311 -19.30 -0.79 -14.87
CA GLN A 311 -20.56 -0.41 -14.17
C GLN A 311 -20.58 -0.97 -12.74
N LEU A 312 -20.09 -2.18 -12.52
CA LEU A 312 -19.99 -2.74 -11.17
C LEU A 312 -18.99 -1.96 -10.32
N ALA A 313 -17.81 -1.62 -10.85
CA ALA A 313 -16.82 -0.83 -10.13
C ALA A 313 -17.38 0.55 -9.71
N LEU A 314 -18.09 1.22 -10.62
CA LEU A 314 -18.75 2.49 -10.31
C LEU A 314 -19.83 2.33 -9.21
N TYR A 315 -20.62 1.25 -9.24
CA TYR A 315 -21.60 0.96 -8.20
C TYR A 315 -20.94 0.67 -6.84
N LEU A 316 -19.91 -0.20 -6.82
CA LEU A 316 -19.20 -0.57 -5.60
C LEU A 316 -18.50 0.61 -4.93
N THR A 317 -18.16 1.66 -5.68
CA THR A 317 -17.53 2.87 -5.18
C THR A 317 -18.49 4.06 -5.04
N GLY A 318 -19.77 3.85 -5.29
CA GLY A 318 -20.82 4.85 -5.11
C GLY A 318 -21.20 5.08 -3.64
N TYR A 319 -22.00 6.13 -3.41
CA TYR A 319 -22.40 6.58 -2.08
C TYR A 319 -22.92 5.45 -1.17
N ASP A 320 -23.92 4.68 -1.64
CA ASP A 320 -24.56 3.66 -0.80
C ASP A 320 -23.56 2.57 -0.37
N CYS A 321 -22.74 2.08 -1.30
CA CYS A 321 -21.71 1.08 -0.98
C CYS A 321 -20.59 1.62 -0.08
N GLN A 322 -20.22 2.88 -0.20
CA GLN A 322 -19.26 3.49 0.72
C GLN A 322 -19.86 3.66 2.13
N MET A 323 -21.12 4.06 2.27
CA MET A 323 -21.81 4.13 3.55
C MET A 323 -22.00 2.75 4.20
N GLU A 324 -22.35 1.72 3.43
CA GLU A 324 -22.39 0.34 3.93
C GLU A 324 -21.03 -0.11 4.46
N ARG A 325 -19.95 0.25 3.74
CA ARG A 325 -18.56 -0.07 4.12
C ARG A 325 -18.13 0.68 5.38
N PHE A 326 -18.46 1.96 5.48
CA PHE A 326 -18.26 2.73 6.69
C PHE A 326 -18.97 2.08 7.89
N ASN A 327 -20.25 1.70 7.75
CA ASN A 327 -21.02 1.08 8.82
C ASN A 327 -20.53 -0.31 9.24
N ALA A 328 -19.92 -1.07 8.30
CA ALA A 328 -19.48 -2.44 8.57
C ALA A 328 -18.03 -2.53 9.07
N VAL A 329 -17.14 -1.67 8.57
CA VAL A 329 -15.69 -1.76 8.82
C VAL A 329 -15.04 -0.41 9.15
N SER A 330 -15.84 0.65 9.37
CA SER A 330 -15.42 2.01 9.74
C SER A 330 -14.44 2.68 8.77
N TRP A 331 -14.42 2.28 7.49
CA TRP A 331 -13.58 2.92 6.48
C TRP A 331 -14.13 4.29 6.09
N GLY A 332 -13.27 5.32 6.15
CA GLY A 332 -13.63 6.69 5.81
C GLY A 332 -13.94 6.84 4.31
N PRO A 333 -15.14 7.33 3.95
CA PRO A 333 -15.54 7.41 2.56
C PRO A 333 -14.80 8.51 1.80
N SER A 334 -14.58 8.31 0.49
CA SER A 334 -14.12 9.33 -0.46
C SER A 334 -15.28 10.14 -1.04
N ASN A 335 -16.49 9.61 -1.04
CA ASN A 335 -17.68 10.26 -1.57
C ASN A 335 -18.09 11.46 -0.70
N LEU A 336 -18.20 12.64 -1.30
CA LEU A 336 -18.47 13.91 -0.63
C LEU A 336 -19.78 13.93 0.16
N LYS A 337 -20.82 13.25 -0.34
CA LYS A 337 -22.11 13.14 0.35
C LYS A 337 -21.98 12.23 1.57
N ALA A 338 -21.22 11.14 1.47
CA ALA A 338 -20.96 10.24 2.59
C ALA A 338 -20.08 10.89 3.66
N GLN A 339 -19.07 11.67 3.26
CA GLN A 339 -18.26 12.47 4.20
C GLN A 339 -19.09 13.46 5.03
N ALA A 340 -20.16 14.00 4.43
CA ALA A 340 -21.06 14.93 5.09
C ALA A 340 -22.12 14.25 6.00
N ASP A 341 -22.18 12.92 6.08
CA ASP A 341 -23.11 12.20 6.92
C ASP A 341 -22.77 12.38 8.41
N ASP A 342 -23.76 12.60 9.26
CA ASP A 342 -23.59 12.83 10.70
C ASP A 342 -22.86 11.67 11.39
N ALA A 343 -23.08 10.43 10.97
CA ALA A 343 -22.43 9.26 11.54
C ALA A 343 -20.94 9.20 11.18
N VAL A 344 -20.58 9.60 9.96
CA VAL A 344 -19.19 9.70 9.51
C VAL A 344 -18.47 10.81 10.27
N GLN A 345 -19.09 11.97 10.40
CA GLN A 345 -18.54 13.12 11.13
C GLN A 345 -18.36 12.86 12.63
N ALA A 346 -19.20 12.00 13.21
CA ALA A 346 -19.14 11.64 14.63
C ALA A 346 -18.20 10.48 14.94
N ASN A 347 -17.56 9.84 13.95
CA ASN A 347 -16.68 8.69 14.17
C ASN A 347 -15.36 9.14 14.83
N PRO A 348 -15.00 8.60 16.03
CA PRO A 348 -13.81 9.03 16.76
C PRO A 348 -12.50 8.73 16.03
N GLY A 349 -12.42 7.64 15.25
CA GLY A 349 -11.24 7.31 14.44
C GLY A 349 -11.01 8.31 13.32
N LEU A 350 -12.07 8.70 12.60
CA LEU A 350 -12.00 9.73 11.58
C LEU A 350 -11.72 11.12 12.17
N ALA A 351 -12.24 11.43 13.35
CA ALA A 351 -11.90 12.66 14.07
C ALA A 351 -10.42 12.72 14.48
N ALA A 352 -9.85 11.59 14.93
CA ALA A 352 -8.41 11.51 15.22
C ALA A 352 -7.55 11.65 13.96
N LEU A 353 -7.97 11.03 12.85
CA LEU A 353 -7.30 11.19 11.56
C LEU A 353 -7.33 12.66 11.09
N LEU A 354 -8.45 13.35 11.29
CA LEU A 354 -8.58 14.77 10.99
C LEU A 354 -7.67 15.62 11.91
N LYS A 355 -7.55 15.27 13.20
CA LYS A 355 -6.63 15.92 14.14
C LYS A 355 -5.17 15.71 13.72
N GLN A 356 -4.82 14.53 13.19
CA GLN A 356 -3.51 14.19 12.65
C GLN A 356 -3.19 14.89 11.31
N ALA A 357 -4.20 15.29 10.53
CA ALA A 357 -4.03 15.81 9.17
C ALA A 357 -3.05 16.98 9.01
N PRO A 358 -2.92 17.95 9.95
CA PRO A 358 -1.92 19.02 9.87
C PRO A 358 -0.46 18.55 9.88
N TYR A 359 -0.22 17.34 10.39
CA TYR A 359 1.10 16.69 10.50
C TYR A 359 1.28 15.58 9.46
N SER A 360 0.31 15.42 8.56
CA SER A 360 0.33 14.35 7.56
C SER A 360 0.99 14.81 6.27
N VAL A 361 1.62 13.85 5.60
CA VAL A 361 2.22 14.01 4.27
C VAL A 361 1.40 13.18 3.28
N PRO A 362 0.96 13.76 2.15
CA PRO A 362 0.32 12.98 1.09
C PRO A 362 1.20 11.81 0.67
N GLN A 363 0.64 10.61 0.62
CA GLN A 363 1.43 9.40 0.32
C GLN A 363 2.05 9.48 -1.08
N GLY A 364 1.36 10.05 -2.07
CA GLY A 364 1.88 10.22 -3.43
C GLY A 364 2.19 8.89 -4.11
N GLN A 365 3.03 8.95 -5.13
CA GLN A 365 3.56 7.78 -5.82
C GLN A 365 4.92 7.44 -5.20
N ILE A 366 5.13 6.18 -4.85
CA ILE A 366 6.34 5.72 -4.17
C ILE A 366 6.94 4.54 -4.94
N HIS A 367 8.26 4.57 -5.18
CA HIS A 367 8.97 3.48 -5.82
C HIS A 367 8.90 2.21 -4.94
N GLY A 368 8.58 1.05 -5.54
CA GLY A 368 8.38 -0.20 -4.80
C GLY A 368 9.55 -0.56 -3.87
N SER A 369 10.79 -0.36 -4.32
CA SER A 369 11.99 -0.64 -3.51
C SER A 369 12.16 0.28 -2.28
N TRP A 370 11.50 1.45 -2.25
CA TRP A 370 11.57 2.33 -1.08
C TRP A 370 11.04 1.66 0.19
N TRP A 371 10.00 0.85 0.04
CA TRP A 371 9.41 0.12 1.17
C TRP A 371 10.40 -0.83 1.83
N ASP A 372 11.19 -1.54 1.01
CA ASP A 372 12.22 -2.46 1.50
C ASP A 372 13.43 -1.74 2.08
N ILE A 373 13.82 -0.61 1.50
CA ILE A 373 14.93 0.21 1.98
C ILE A 373 14.58 0.88 3.31
N GLY A 374 13.37 1.45 3.41
CA GLY A 374 12.95 2.20 4.60
C GLY A 374 12.57 1.31 5.79
N LYS A 375 12.12 0.07 5.56
CA LYS A 375 11.67 -0.81 6.65
C LYS A 375 12.76 -1.18 7.65
N VAL A 376 14.01 -1.23 7.22
CA VAL A 376 15.14 -1.67 8.07
C VAL A 376 15.76 -0.54 8.89
N ILE A 377 15.41 0.72 8.64
CA ILE A 377 16.06 1.86 9.30
C ILE A 377 15.88 1.86 10.82
N SER A 378 14.76 1.35 11.33
CA SER A 378 14.52 1.28 12.77
C SER A 378 15.37 0.21 13.46
N ASP A 379 15.74 -0.85 12.76
CA ASP A 379 16.66 -1.88 13.25
C ASP A 379 18.08 -1.31 13.34
N ASP A 380 18.54 -0.63 12.28
CA ASP A 380 19.85 0.07 12.27
C ASP A 380 19.91 1.13 13.40
N VAL A 381 18.81 1.87 13.62
CA VAL A 381 18.70 2.85 14.72
C VAL A 381 18.76 2.19 16.09
N LYS A 382 18.08 1.04 16.27
CA LYS A 382 18.11 0.28 17.53
C LYS A 382 19.50 -0.24 17.86
N GLU A 383 20.24 -0.70 16.85
CA GLU A 383 21.60 -1.22 17.00
C GLU A 383 22.66 -0.12 17.22
N ALA A 384 22.36 1.14 16.88
CA ALA A 384 23.26 2.25 17.03
C ALA A 384 23.57 2.54 18.53
N GLU A 385 24.85 2.54 18.90
CA GLU A 385 25.27 2.80 20.28
C GLU A 385 25.44 4.31 20.60
N ASP A 386 25.66 5.13 19.55
CA ASP A 386 25.90 6.56 19.67
C ASP A 386 25.40 7.35 18.44
N GLU A 387 25.65 8.65 18.42
CA GLU A 387 25.26 9.52 17.31
C GLU A 387 25.95 9.15 15.99
N ALA A 388 27.18 8.63 16.03
CA ALA A 388 27.89 8.18 14.84
C ALA A 388 27.22 6.94 14.25
N GLY A 389 26.73 6.01 15.09
CA GLY A 389 25.92 4.86 14.66
C GLY A 389 24.60 5.29 14.04
N LEU A 390 23.91 6.29 14.62
CA LEU A 390 22.69 6.85 14.04
C LEU A 390 22.94 7.49 12.66
N GLN A 391 24.06 8.22 12.52
CA GLN A 391 24.43 8.79 11.22
C GLN A 391 24.75 7.69 10.20
N ALA A 392 25.41 6.61 10.62
CA ALA A 392 25.70 5.48 9.75
C ALA A 392 24.42 4.79 9.24
N ALA A 393 23.35 4.69 10.06
CA ALA A 393 22.05 4.21 9.64
C ALA A 393 21.45 5.08 8.52
N LEU A 394 21.53 6.40 8.66
CA LEU A 394 21.08 7.35 7.63
C LEU A 394 21.92 7.28 6.36
N ASP A 395 23.23 7.14 6.47
CA ASP A 395 24.14 6.99 5.34
C ASP A 395 23.85 5.69 4.57
N ASN A 396 23.58 4.60 5.27
CA ASN A 396 23.19 3.32 4.67
C ASN A 396 21.88 3.45 3.89
N TYR A 397 20.84 4.04 4.51
CA TYR A 397 19.58 4.35 3.85
C TYR A 397 19.79 5.20 2.59
N TYR A 398 20.51 6.32 2.69
CA TYR A 398 20.78 7.23 1.58
C TYR A 398 21.47 6.54 0.40
N ASN A 399 22.50 5.73 0.69
CA ASN A 399 23.24 5.02 -0.36
C ASN A 399 22.33 4.06 -1.14
N LYS A 400 21.41 3.36 -0.45
CA LYS A 400 20.43 2.48 -1.09
C LYS A 400 19.44 3.29 -1.96
N ILE A 401 18.92 4.42 -1.48
CA ILE A 401 18.05 5.32 -2.27
C ILE A 401 18.79 5.87 -3.49
N ALA A 402 20.01 6.39 -3.31
CA ALA A 402 20.80 6.94 -4.41
C ALA A 402 21.09 5.88 -5.50
N SER A 403 21.28 4.62 -5.12
CA SER A 403 21.53 3.53 -6.04
C SER A 403 20.38 3.27 -7.01
N LEU A 404 19.14 3.61 -6.65
CA LEU A 404 17.98 3.42 -7.53
C LEU A 404 18.06 4.25 -8.84
N PHE A 405 18.80 5.36 -8.83
CA PHE A 405 18.93 6.27 -9.97
C PHE A 405 20.35 6.32 -10.56
N THR A 406 21.36 5.84 -9.83
CA THR A 406 22.76 5.83 -10.27
C THR A 406 23.19 4.52 -10.90
N LEU A 407 22.27 3.57 -11.04
CA LEU A 407 22.55 2.29 -11.70
C LEU A 407 23.01 2.54 -13.12
N SER A 408 24.14 1.92 -13.53
CA SER A 408 24.52 1.82 -14.93
C SER A 408 23.40 1.20 -15.74
N ASP A 409 23.34 1.47 -17.04
CA ASP A 409 22.31 0.88 -17.90
C ASP A 409 22.30 -0.65 -17.80
N ASP A 410 23.45 -1.28 -17.57
CA ASP A 410 23.58 -2.71 -17.35
C ASP A 410 22.83 -3.20 -16.09
N VAL A 411 22.70 -2.38 -15.06
CA VAL A 411 21.96 -2.73 -13.85
C VAL A 411 20.49 -2.31 -13.93
N LYS A 412 20.17 -1.18 -14.58
CA LYS A 412 18.78 -0.73 -14.78
C LYS A 412 17.99 -1.71 -15.65
N PHE A 413 18.64 -2.25 -16.67
CA PHE A 413 18.04 -3.20 -17.62
C PHE A 413 18.50 -4.63 -17.40
N GLY A 414 19.43 -4.85 -16.44
CA GLY A 414 19.95 -6.14 -16.06
C GLY A 414 19.05 -6.87 -15.07
N TRP A 415 19.27 -8.16 -14.94
CA TRP A 415 18.56 -9.02 -14.00
C TRP A 415 19.43 -9.30 -12.77
N THR A 416 18.77 -9.45 -11.64
CA THR A 416 19.40 -9.73 -10.35
C THR A 416 18.66 -10.86 -9.65
N ILE A 417 19.35 -11.56 -8.74
CA ILE A 417 18.73 -12.56 -7.86
C ILE A 417 18.61 -11.97 -6.47
N ILE A 418 17.46 -12.20 -5.83
CA ILE A 418 17.20 -11.86 -4.45
C ILE A 418 16.50 -13.03 -3.75
N GLY A 419 16.88 -13.32 -2.50
CA GLY A 419 16.27 -14.45 -1.81
C GLY A 419 16.89 -14.81 -0.49
N MET A 420 16.45 -15.96 0.08
CA MET A 420 16.91 -16.49 1.37
C MET A 420 16.91 -18.01 1.40
N TYR A 421 17.69 -18.59 2.34
CA TYR A 421 17.66 -20.01 2.62
C TYR A 421 16.49 -20.37 3.55
N ASN A 422 16.36 -19.67 4.67
CA ASN A 422 15.19 -19.68 5.57
C ASN A 422 15.16 -18.38 6.38
N GLU A 423 14.02 -18.08 7.00
CA GLU A 423 13.83 -16.85 7.77
C GLU A 423 14.78 -16.70 8.98
N ALA A 424 15.27 -17.81 9.54
CA ALA A 424 16.12 -17.81 10.72
C ALA A 424 17.60 -17.60 10.40
N ASP A 425 18.07 -18.04 9.22
CA ASP A 425 19.50 -18.13 8.90
C ASP A 425 19.96 -17.08 7.87
N GLY A 426 19.04 -16.25 7.32
CA GLY A 426 19.38 -15.18 6.37
C GLY A 426 19.75 -15.73 4.99
N PHE A 427 20.47 -14.95 4.21
CA PHE A 427 20.62 -15.04 2.80
C PHE A 427 21.95 -15.50 2.21
N PHE A 428 21.99 -15.85 0.93
CA PHE A 428 23.12 -16.53 0.28
C PHE A 428 23.63 -15.96 -1.04
N PHE A 429 22.97 -15.00 -1.68
CA PHE A 429 23.37 -14.52 -2.99
C PHE A 429 24.20 -13.23 -2.98
N THR A 430 24.60 -12.72 -1.83
CA THR A 430 25.46 -11.55 -1.69
C THR A 430 26.70 -11.85 -0.89
N ASP A 431 27.75 -11.05 -1.03
CA ASP A 431 28.95 -11.09 -0.19
C ASP A 431 28.69 -10.59 1.26
N TYR A 432 27.44 -10.37 1.63
CA TYR A 432 27.08 -9.98 2.98
C TYR A 432 27.21 -11.17 3.91
N SER A 433 28.37 -11.25 4.53
CA SER A 433 28.75 -12.30 5.47
C SER A 433 28.10 -12.16 6.86
N ASP A 434 27.26 -11.15 7.10
CA ASP A 434 26.65 -10.89 8.40
C ASP A 434 25.35 -11.66 8.65
N GLY A 435 24.84 -12.36 7.65
CA GLY A 435 23.68 -13.26 7.77
C GLY A 435 22.34 -12.58 8.06
N LYS A 436 22.26 -11.24 7.94
CA LYS A 436 21.08 -10.46 8.34
C LYS A 436 20.17 -10.02 7.21
N SER A 437 20.63 -10.02 5.96
CA SER A 437 19.82 -9.53 4.86
C SER A 437 19.06 -10.64 4.15
N THR A 438 17.81 -10.76 4.52
CA THR A 438 16.83 -11.56 3.80
C THR A 438 16.05 -10.65 2.86
N TRP A 439 16.01 -10.95 1.56
CA TRP A 439 15.22 -10.22 0.56
C TRP A 439 15.55 -8.71 0.43
N THR A 440 16.76 -8.28 0.81
CA THR A 440 17.17 -6.88 0.80
C THR A 440 18.29 -6.55 -0.18
N ASP A 441 19.15 -7.53 -0.49
CA ASP A 441 20.33 -7.34 -1.33
C ASP A 441 20.28 -8.22 -2.57
N ASP A 442 20.68 -7.65 -3.71
CA ASP A 442 20.60 -8.28 -5.01
C ASP A 442 21.98 -8.70 -5.52
N LEU A 443 22.08 -9.94 -5.96
CA LEU A 443 23.21 -10.41 -6.76
C LEU A 443 22.96 -10.10 -8.25
N VAL A 444 23.86 -9.37 -8.87
CA VAL A 444 23.79 -9.03 -10.30
C VAL A 444 24.07 -10.27 -11.13
N MET A 445 23.24 -10.50 -12.17
CA MET A 445 23.47 -11.52 -13.19
C MET A 445 24.16 -10.92 -14.42
N VAL A 446 24.89 -11.74 -15.14
CA VAL A 446 25.55 -11.36 -16.39
C VAL A 446 24.95 -12.13 -17.57
N LYS A 447 24.99 -11.55 -18.78
CA LYS A 447 24.46 -12.21 -19.95
C LYS A 447 25.55 -13.10 -20.58
N ASN A 448 25.27 -14.38 -20.79
CA ASN A 448 26.20 -15.30 -21.42
C ASN A 448 26.13 -15.22 -22.96
N ASP A 449 26.99 -15.94 -23.65
CA ASP A 449 27.08 -15.96 -25.14
C ASP A 449 25.77 -16.46 -25.81
N ALA A 450 24.94 -17.20 -25.09
CA ALA A 450 23.65 -17.65 -25.60
C ALA A 450 22.53 -16.61 -25.39
N GLY A 451 22.85 -15.47 -24.75
CA GLY A 451 21.90 -14.40 -24.45
C GLY A 451 21.05 -14.65 -23.19
N LEU A 452 21.39 -15.66 -22.39
CA LEU A 452 20.72 -15.97 -21.13
C LEU A 452 21.42 -15.28 -19.96
N TRP A 453 20.67 -14.90 -18.94
CA TRP A 453 21.21 -14.30 -17.72
C TRP A 453 21.72 -15.39 -16.78
N VAL A 454 22.92 -15.26 -16.26
CA VAL A 454 23.55 -16.25 -15.38
C VAL A 454 24.24 -15.58 -14.20
N THR A 455 24.38 -16.28 -13.09
CA THR A 455 25.29 -15.87 -12.01
C THR A 455 26.74 -15.98 -12.50
N GLU A 456 27.56 -15.01 -12.12
CA GLU A 456 28.97 -14.93 -12.57
C GLU A 456 29.82 -16.10 -12.08
N GLN A 457 29.42 -16.70 -10.96
CA GLN A 457 29.98 -17.92 -10.40
C GLN A 457 28.88 -18.84 -9.89
N ALA A 458 29.26 -20.10 -9.64
CA ALA A 458 28.36 -21.04 -8.97
C ALA A 458 28.31 -20.79 -7.47
N TYR A 459 27.16 -21.07 -6.87
CA TYR A 459 26.88 -20.91 -5.45
C TYR A 459 26.45 -22.22 -4.83
N GLU A 460 26.88 -22.48 -3.60
CA GLU A 460 26.42 -23.61 -2.81
C GLU A 460 25.01 -23.27 -2.25
N LEU A 461 24.00 -23.89 -2.81
CA LEU A 461 22.61 -23.66 -2.46
C LEU A 461 22.05 -24.84 -1.68
N PRO A 462 21.72 -24.67 -0.38
CA PRO A 462 21.03 -25.70 0.40
C PRO A 462 19.64 -26.01 -0.16
N ALA A 463 19.16 -27.23 0.06
CA ALA A 463 17.76 -27.57 -0.24
C ALA A 463 16.81 -26.69 0.59
N GLY A 464 15.77 -26.15 -0.04
CA GLY A 464 14.85 -25.21 0.59
C GLY A 464 15.23 -23.73 0.43
N THR A 465 16.38 -23.39 -0.19
CA THR A 465 16.69 -22.01 -0.58
C THR A 465 15.58 -21.48 -1.49
N GLU A 466 15.05 -20.30 -1.16
CA GLU A 466 14.03 -19.63 -1.94
C GLU A 466 14.57 -18.31 -2.51
N PHE A 467 14.27 -18.02 -3.77
CA PHE A 467 14.68 -16.77 -4.40
C PHE A 467 13.77 -16.39 -5.57
N LYS A 468 13.93 -15.13 -6.02
CA LYS A 468 13.39 -14.61 -7.26
C LYS A 468 14.48 -13.98 -8.10
N VAL A 469 14.23 -13.88 -9.40
CA VAL A 469 15.01 -13.09 -10.34
C VAL A 469 14.22 -11.85 -10.68
N ARG A 470 14.82 -10.66 -10.58
CA ARG A 470 14.12 -9.39 -10.84
C ARG A 470 14.94 -8.44 -11.71
N GLN A 471 14.24 -7.67 -12.57
CA GLN A 471 14.89 -6.70 -13.44
C GLN A 471 15.03 -5.35 -12.74
N GLY A 472 16.19 -4.71 -12.88
CA GLY A 472 16.44 -3.38 -12.33
C GLY A 472 16.25 -3.28 -10.81
N ARG A 473 16.39 -4.39 -10.10
CA ARG A 473 16.11 -4.50 -8.65
C ARG A 473 14.67 -4.14 -8.25
N SER A 474 13.74 -4.20 -9.20
CA SER A 474 12.33 -3.87 -8.97
C SER A 474 11.50 -5.13 -8.71
N TRP A 475 10.58 -5.06 -7.76
CA TRP A 475 9.57 -6.08 -7.55
C TRP A 475 8.48 -6.08 -8.64
N ASP A 476 8.41 -5.00 -9.42
CA ASP A 476 7.44 -4.86 -10.51
C ASP A 476 7.74 -5.77 -11.71
N ASN A 477 8.95 -6.32 -11.77
CA ASN A 477 9.35 -7.28 -12.78
C ASN A 477 10.20 -8.39 -12.14
N ALA A 478 9.56 -9.26 -11.38
CA ALA A 478 10.18 -10.33 -10.63
C ALA A 478 9.58 -11.71 -10.98
N PHE A 479 10.43 -12.71 -11.18
CA PHE A 479 10.08 -14.09 -11.56
C PHE A 479 10.66 -15.12 -10.59
N PRO A 480 10.00 -16.28 -10.43
CA PRO A 480 8.64 -16.58 -10.85
C PRO A 480 7.60 -15.88 -9.95
N ALA A 481 6.31 -16.04 -10.23
CA ALA A 481 5.22 -15.49 -9.40
C ALA A 481 5.32 -15.96 -7.95
N ASP A 482 5.46 -17.26 -7.73
CA ASP A 482 5.87 -17.85 -6.45
C ASP A 482 7.41 -17.89 -6.36
N ASN A 483 7.97 -17.97 -5.15
CA ASN A 483 9.41 -18.08 -4.99
C ASN A 483 9.94 -19.35 -5.68
N PHE A 484 11.02 -19.21 -6.43
CA PHE A 484 11.76 -20.39 -6.90
C PHE A 484 12.37 -21.09 -5.70
N LYS A 485 12.23 -22.42 -5.66
CA LYS A 485 12.71 -23.23 -4.54
C LYS A 485 13.73 -24.27 -5.00
N VAL A 486 14.87 -24.30 -4.33
CA VAL A 486 15.91 -25.30 -4.57
C VAL A 486 15.48 -26.62 -3.93
N GLU A 487 15.22 -27.65 -4.73
CA GLU A 487 14.76 -28.95 -4.26
C GLU A 487 15.90 -29.80 -3.68
N GLU A 488 17.07 -29.79 -4.30
CA GLU A 488 18.23 -30.58 -3.90
C GLU A 488 19.42 -29.65 -3.60
N ALA A 489 20.11 -29.88 -2.49
CA ALA A 489 21.32 -29.12 -2.16
C ALA A 489 22.44 -29.42 -3.17
N GLY A 490 23.16 -28.40 -3.60
CA GLY A 490 24.26 -28.53 -4.57
C GLY A 490 24.93 -27.21 -4.88
N THR A 491 25.99 -27.27 -5.68
CA THR A 491 26.65 -26.08 -6.21
C THR A 491 26.09 -25.80 -7.61
N TYR A 492 25.51 -24.61 -7.79
CA TYR A 492 24.75 -24.28 -8.98
C TYR A 492 25.13 -22.91 -9.53
N THR A 493 25.25 -22.82 -10.86
CA THR A 493 25.08 -21.58 -11.60
C THR A 493 23.59 -21.40 -11.86
N VAL A 494 23.02 -20.30 -11.42
CA VAL A 494 21.60 -19.96 -11.69
C VAL A 494 21.51 -19.31 -13.06
N GLN A 495 20.64 -19.83 -13.92
CA GLN A 495 20.38 -19.30 -15.26
C GLN A 495 18.92 -18.86 -15.36
N PHE A 496 18.69 -17.73 -16.02
CA PHE A 496 17.38 -17.16 -16.27
C PHE A 496 17.20 -16.79 -17.74
N ASP A 497 16.10 -17.20 -18.33
CA ASP A 497 15.70 -16.81 -19.69
C ASP A 497 14.59 -15.75 -19.61
N GLU A 498 14.93 -14.51 -19.94
CA GLU A 498 14.01 -13.36 -19.91
C GLU A 498 12.84 -13.48 -20.91
N ALA A 499 12.99 -14.29 -21.96
CA ALA A 499 11.95 -14.48 -22.97
C ALA A 499 10.85 -15.44 -22.53
N THR A 500 11.18 -16.39 -21.64
CA THR A 500 10.25 -17.43 -21.16
C THR A 500 9.91 -17.29 -19.69
N GLY A 501 10.69 -16.51 -18.92
CA GLY A 501 10.61 -16.42 -17.46
C GLY A 501 11.14 -17.67 -16.73
N GLU A 502 11.83 -18.58 -17.44
CA GLU A 502 12.30 -19.84 -16.88
C GLU A 502 13.62 -19.67 -16.13
N ILE A 503 13.67 -20.26 -14.93
CA ILE A 503 14.88 -20.37 -14.10
C ILE A 503 15.39 -21.80 -14.15
N THR A 504 16.68 -21.98 -14.42
CA THR A 504 17.35 -23.27 -14.45
C THR A 504 18.57 -23.28 -13.52
N LEU A 505 18.72 -24.33 -12.74
CA LEU A 505 19.92 -24.60 -11.94
C LEU A 505 20.86 -25.51 -12.73
N ILE A 506 22.05 -25.01 -13.05
CA ILE A 506 23.10 -25.77 -13.74
C ILE A 506 24.08 -26.24 -12.65
N ALA A 507 24.10 -27.55 -12.39
CA ALA A 507 25.04 -28.16 -11.44
C ALA A 507 26.48 -28.11 -11.97
N GLU A 508 27.44 -27.81 -11.07
CA GLU A 508 28.86 -27.93 -11.34
C GLU A 508 29.40 -29.35 -11.09
#